data_b3f06b0fe1326f6602da383b3a15da4e
#
_entry.id   b3f06b0fe1326f6602da383b3a15da4e
#
_cell.length_a   1.000
_cell.length_b   1.000
_cell.length_c   1.000
_cell.angle_alpha   90.00
_cell.angle_beta   90.00
_cell.angle_gamma   90.00
#
_symmetry.space_group_name_H-M   'P 1'
#
loop_
_entity.id
_entity.type
_entity.pdbx_description
1 polymer ?
#
loop_
_entity_poly.entity_id
_entity_poly.type
_entity_poly.pdbx_seq_one_letter_code
_entity_poly.pdbx_strand_id
1 'polypeptide(L)'
;MAQTLIARGQATITIQKDGYTITQSLGEYIFPADQSGKILSAVSVTSTISVTLGDSAFTNFTIGTITKPTGFSSISVNNTNKTVTFAVAANTTTLADHGKVEIPIAISGTTYKLTFVWSKAKKGDTGAAGVDA
;
A
#
# COMPACT_ATOMS: atom_id res chain seq x y z
N MET A 1 -22.35 2.39 -1.12
CA MET A 1 -21.94 2.60 -1.22
C MET A 1 -21.02 3.23 -1.12
N ALA A 2 -20.58 3.54 -1.09
CA ALA A 2 -19.82 3.89 -1.00
C ALA A 2 -19.27 4.85 -1.00
N GLN A 3 -18.85 5.30 -0.73
CA GLN A 3 -18.29 5.93 -0.67
C GLN A 3 -17.55 6.64 -0.53
N THR A 4 -17.01 7.05 -0.25
CA THR A 4 -16.41 7.69 -0.10
C THR A 4 -15.54 8.29 0.15
N LEU A 5 -14.92 8.61 0.27
CA LEU A 5 -14.12 9.15 0.49
C LEU A 5 -13.27 9.70 0.80
N ILE A 6 -12.53 10.02 0.94
CA ILE A 6 -11.97 10.62 1.45
C ILE A 6 -10.77 10.74 1.68
N ALA A 7 -10.04 11.01 1.67
CA ALA A 7 -8.89 10.95 1.70
C ALA A 7 -8.21 11.71 2.49
N ARG A 8 -7.46 11.65 3.07
CA ARG A 8 -6.74 12.26 3.89
C ARG A 8 -5.54 11.60 3.96
N GLY A 9 -4.65 11.40 3.39
CA GLY A 9 -3.39 10.80 3.59
C GLY A 9 -3.44 9.33 3.44
N GLN A 10 -4.58 8.80 3.42
CA GLN A 10 -4.75 7.39 3.20
C GLN A 10 -5.78 7.21 2.14
N ALA A 11 -5.64 6.23 1.34
CA ALA A 11 -6.63 5.89 0.34
C ALA A 11 -7.09 4.46 0.59
N THR A 12 -8.37 4.24 0.46
CA THR A 12 -8.92 2.90 0.52
C THR A 12 -9.24 2.50 -0.91
N ILE A 13 -8.60 1.45 -1.39
CA ILE A 13 -8.80 0.98 -2.74
C ILE A 13 -9.78 -0.17 -2.69
N THR A 14 -10.79 -0.11 -3.52
CA THR A 14 -11.87 -1.09 -3.50
C THR A 14 -12.03 -1.73 -4.86
N ILE A 15 -12.20 -3.03 -4.87
CA ILE A 15 -12.57 -3.77 -6.07
C ILE A 15 -13.95 -4.38 -5.80
N GLN A 16 -14.87 -4.20 -6.75
CA GLN A 16 -16.15 -4.86 -6.67
C GLN A 16 -16.31 -5.71 -7.89
N LYS A 17 -16.37 -7.00 -7.74
CA LYS A 17 -16.51 -7.91 -8.84
C LYS A 17 -17.05 -9.24 -8.37
N ASP A 18 -17.93 -9.84 -9.15
CA ASP A 18 -18.50 -11.16 -8.83
C ASP A 18 -19.17 -11.20 -7.46
N GLY A 19 -19.72 -10.10 -7.01
CA GLY A 19 -20.38 -10.05 -5.71
C GLY A 19 -19.45 -9.78 -4.55
N TYR A 20 -18.14 -9.80 -4.78
CA TYR A 20 -17.17 -9.53 -3.73
C TYR A 20 -16.77 -8.06 -3.73
N THR A 21 -16.63 -7.50 -2.56
CA THR A 21 -16.05 -6.17 -2.38
C THR A 21 -14.73 -6.36 -1.64
N ILE A 22 -13.62 -5.98 -2.25
CA ILE A 22 -12.30 -6.16 -1.70
C ILE A 22 -11.71 -4.79 -1.41
N THR A 23 -11.32 -4.55 -0.17
CA THR A 23 -10.77 -3.26 0.24
C THR A 23 -9.46 -3.45 0.97
N GLN A 24 -8.64 -2.42 0.99
CA GLN A 24 -7.44 -2.41 1.81
C GLN A 24 -7.46 -1.13 2.64
N SER A 25 -7.03 -1.22 3.89
CA SER A 25 -7.08 -0.08 4.78
C SER A 25 -6.06 1.00 4.42
N LEU A 26 -4.99 0.64 3.72
CA LEU A 26 -3.98 1.58 3.28
C LEU A 26 -3.63 1.26 1.84
N GLY A 27 -4.06 2.09 0.93
CA GLY A 27 -3.79 1.88 -0.49
C GLY A 27 -2.72 2.80 -1.05
N GLU A 28 -2.22 3.70 -0.23
CA GLU A 28 -1.26 4.69 -0.67
C GLU A 28 -0.38 5.12 0.49
N TYR A 29 0.86 5.39 0.24
CA TYR A 29 1.74 5.93 1.27
C TYR A 29 2.75 6.89 0.65
N ILE A 30 3.06 7.97 1.37
CA ILE A 30 4.04 8.94 0.93
C ILE A 30 5.23 8.82 1.86
N PHE A 31 6.37 8.42 1.31
CA PHE A 31 7.58 8.23 2.11
C PHE A 31 8.33 9.56 2.22
N PRO A 32 8.64 10.01 3.44
CA PRO A 32 9.50 11.20 3.58
C PRO A 32 10.90 10.87 3.10
N ALA A 33 11.50 11.76 2.37
CA ALA A 33 12.85 11.58 1.83
C ALA A 33 13.60 12.89 1.88
N ASP A 34 14.93 12.81 1.78
CA ASP A 34 15.70 14.04 1.70
C ASP A 34 15.65 14.58 0.28
N GLN A 35 16.33 15.68 -0.01
CA GLN A 35 16.19 16.29 -1.32
C GLN A 35 16.78 15.43 -2.42
N SER A 36 17.63 14.47 -2.12
CA SER A 36 18.15 13.55 -3.13
C SER A 36 17.25 12.34 -3.29
N GLY A 37 16.24 12.20 -2.47
CA GLY A 37 15.32 11.07 -2.54
C GLY A 37 15.69 9.91 -1.64
N LYS A 38 16.63 10.10 -0.72
CA LYS A 38 17.01 9.02 0.19
C LYS A 38 16.02 8.95 1.35
N ILE A 39 15.60 7.75 1.68
CA ILE A 39 14.71 7.51 2.82
C ILE A 39 15.59 7.55 4.07
N LEU A 40 15.38 8.53 4.93
CA LEU A 40 16.29 8.71 6.06
C LEU A 40 15.98 7.79 7.23
N SER A 41 14.73 7.51 7.47
CA SER A 41 14.36 6.67 8.60
C SER A 41 13.60 5.45 8.11
N ALA A 42 13.78 4.33 8.76
CA ALA A 42 13.07 3.12 8.40
C ALA A 42 11.56 3.34 8.52
N VAL A 43 10.83 2.81 7.57
CA VAL A 43 9.37 2.93 7.54
C VAL A 43 8.78 1.53 7.42
N SER A 44 7.73 1.28 8.18
CA SER A 44 7.00 0.04 8.09
C SER A 44 5.52 0.38 8.20
N VAL A 45 4.75 0.03 7.19
CA VAL A 45 3.32 0.32 7.18
C VAL A 45 2.55 -0.94 6.85
N THR A 46 1.38 -1.08 7.42
CA THR A 46 0.57 -2.29 7.27
C THR A 46 -0.79 -1.94 6.71
N SER A 47 -1.19 -2.68 5.70
CA SER A 47 -2.53 -2.57 5.11
C SER A 47 -3.30 -3.83 5.45
N THR A 48 -4.53 -3.66 5.93
CA THR A 48 -5.42 -4.78 6.23
C THR A 48 -6.36 -4.99 5.06
N ILE A 49 -6.45 -6.22 4.60
CA ILE A 49 -7.29 -6.56 3.46
C ILE A 49 -8.61 -7.11 3.99
N SER A 50 -9.71 -6.62 3.48
CA SER A 50 -11.03 -7.06 3.88
C SER A 50 -11.83 -7.42 2.64
N VAL A 51 -12.62 -8.49 2.74
CA VAL A 51 -13.49 -8.91 1.66
C VAL A 51 -14.88 -9.12 2.24
N THR A 52 -15.89 -8.65 1.51
CA THR A 52 -17.27 -8.97 1.85
C THR A 52 -17.93 -9.61 0.63
N LEU A 53 -18.89 -10.45 0.88
CA LEU A 53 -19.71 -11.03 -0.17
C LEU A 53 -21.12 -10.60 0.14
N GLY A 54 -21.68 -9.73 -0.70
CA GLY A 54 -22.91 -9.06 -0.36
C GLY A 54 -22.68 -8.22 0.89
N ASP A 55 -23.44 -8.44 1.93
CA ASP A 55 -23.28 -7.68 3.15
C ASP A 55 -22.52 -8.42 4.23
N SER A 56 -21.99 -9.59 3.92
CA SER A 56 -21.35 -10.40 4.96
C SER A 56 -19.85 -10.43 4.80
N ALA A 57 -19.14 -10.44 5.91
CA ALA A 57 -17.70 -10.57 5.87
C ALA A 57 -17.34 -11.93 5.26
N PHE A 58 -16.33 -11.93 4.40
CA PHE A 58 -15.89 -13.14 3.74
C PHE A 58 -14.42 -13.31 4.06
N THR A 59 -14.07 -14.33 4.79
CA THR A 59 -12.69 -14.52 5.24
C THR A 59 -11.97 -15.65 4.52
N ASN A 60 -12.66 -16.37 3.65
CA ASN A 60 -12.04 -17.51 2.99
C ASN A 60 -11.30 -17.08 1.74
N PHE A 61 -10.38 -16.17 1.89
CA PHE A 61 -9.53 -15.73 0.81
C PHE A 61 -8.08 -15.80 1.25
N THR A 62 -7.18 -15.75 0.29
CA THR A 62 -5.75 -15.83 0.56
C THR A 62 -5.04 -14.69 -0.15
N ILE A 63 -4.13 -14.03 0.54
CA ILE A 63 -3.26 -13.04 -0.08
C ILE A 63 -2.10 -13.80 -0.66
N GLY A 64 -1.87 -13.66 -1.96
CA GLY A 64 -0.82 -14.41 -2.65
C GLY A 64 0.54 -13.74 -2.56
N THR A 65 1.47 -14.28 -3.32
CA THR A 65 2.84 -13.79 -3.31
C THR A 65 2.92 -12.43 -3.99
N ILE A 66 3.58 -11.50 -3.35
CA ILE A 66 3.74 -10.15 -3.87
C ILE A 66 5.16 -9.99 -4.39
N THR A 67 5.29 -9.45 -5.58
CA THR A 67 6.62 -9.14 -6.12
C THR A 67 7.10 -7.85 -5.49
N LYS A 68 8.23 -7.91 -4.82
CA LYS A 68 8.77 -6.78 -4.09
C LYS A 68 9.54 -5.86 -5.04
N PRO A 69 9.14 -4.60 -5.17
CA PRO A 69 9.90 -3.67 -6.00
C PRO A 69 11.25 -3.35 -5.38
N THR A 70 12.16 -2.87 -6.22
CA THR A 70 13.47 -2.46 -5.76
C THR A 70 13.32 -1.34 -4.74
N GLY A 71 14.06 -1.41 -3.68
CA GLY A 71 14.06 -0.38 -2.65
C GLY A 71 13.27 -0.76 -1.41
N PHE A 72 12.34 -1.68 -1.51
CA PHE A 72 11.69 -2.17 -0.31
C PHE A 72 12.58 -3.21 0.35
N SER A 73 12.72 -3.14 1.66
CA SER A 73 13.51 -4.14 2.37
C SER A 73 12.70 -5.43 2.52
N SER A 74 11.40 -5.31 2.69
CA SER A 74 10.55 -6.49 2.73
C SER A 74 9.11 -6.13 2.46
N ILE A 75 8.34 -7.08 1.96
CA ILE A 75 6.90 -7.00 1.91
C ILE A 75 6.42 -8.33 2.47
N SER A 76 5.76 -8.28 3.62
CA SER A 76 5.35 -9.47 4.33
C SER A 76 3.84 -9.65 4.30
N VAL A 77 3.41 -10.87 4.07
CA VAL A 77 1.99 -11.19 4.05
C VAL A 77 1.67 -12.04 5.26
N ASN A 78 0.62 -11.67 6.00
CA ASN A 78 0.14 -12.45 7.11
C ASN A 78 -1.27 -12.90 6.77
N ASN A 79 -1.42 -14.16 6.38
CA ASN A 79 -2.72 -14.66 5.98
C ASN A 79 -3.63 -15.00 7.17
N THR A 80 -3.09 -15.03 8.36
CA THR A 80 -3.94 -15.22 9.54
C THR A 80 -4.69 -13.93 9.83
N ASN A 81 -3.99 -12.79 9.79
CA ASN A 81 -4.60 -11.50 10.06
C ASN A 81 -5.06 -10.78 8.80
N LYS A 82 -4.76 -11.33 7.64
CA LYS A 82 -5.08 -10.74 6.34
C LYS A 82 -4.46 -9.35 6.19
N THR A 83 -3.18 -9.27 6.47
CA THR A 83 -2.45 -8.00 6.39
C THR A 83 -1.24 -8.13 5.49
N VAL A 84 -0.82 -7.00 4.93
CA VAL A 84 0.40 -6.88 4.15
C VAL A 84 1.21 -5.75 4.76
N THR A 85 2.46 -6.01 5.09
CA THR A 85 3.34 -5.00 5.67
C THR A 85 4.44 -4.66 4.68
N PHE A 86 4.58 -3.38 4.41
CA PHE A 86 5.59 -2.86 3.47
C PHE A 86 6.66 -2.17 4.30
N ALA A 87 7.90 -2.53 4.10
CA ALA A 87 9.00 -1.96 4.88
C ALA A 87 10.10 -1.43 3.97
N VAL A 88 10.63 -0.28 4.33
CA VAL A 88 11.77 0.34 3.65
C VAL A 88 12.79 0.66 4.72
N ALA A 89 14.03 0.25 4.50
CA ALA A 89 15.07 0.46 5.50
C ALA A 89 15.58 1.90 5.51
N ALA A 90 16.14 2.32 6.62
CA ALA A 90 16.76 3.63 6.72
C ALA A 90 17.90 3.72 5.71
N ASN A 91 18.11 4.91 5.21
CA ASN A 91 19.18 5.21 4.25
C ASN A 91 19.03 4.53 2.89
N THR A 92 17.84 4.16 2.52
CA THR A 92 17.57 3.55 1.22
C THR A 92 17.62 4.61 0.13
N THR A 93 18.42 4.36 -0.89
CA THR A 93 18.55 5.27 -2.03
C THR A 93 17.96 4.68 -3.30
N THR A 94 17.56 3.42 -3.28
CA THR A 94 17.13 2.72 -4.51
C THR A 94 15.62 2.71 -4.71
N LEU A 95 14.86 3.24 -3.78
CA LEU A 95 13.41 3.28 -3.95
C LEU A 95 13.07 4.36 -4.97
N ALA A 96 12.28 4.01 -5.98
CA ALA A 96 11.87 4.97 -6.99
C ALA A 96 11.01 6.07 -6.38
N ASP A 97 10.90 7.20 -7.05
CA ASP A 97 10.15 8.34 -6.52
C ASP A 97 8.65 8.03 -6.42
N HIS A 98 8.16 7.12 -7.21
CA HIS A 98 6.78 6.66 -7.14
C HIS A 98 6.70 5.28 -7.78
N GLY A 99 5.66 4.58 -7.46
CA GLY A 99 5.46 3.26 -8.04
C GLY A 99 4.24 2.59 -7.43
N LYS A 100 4.10 1.33 -7.73
CA LYS A 100 2.96 0.57 -7.24
C LYS A 100 3.37 -0.86 -6.93
N VAL A 101 2.59 -1.49 -6.07
CA VAL A 101 2.74 -2.89 -5.71
C VAL A 101 1.38 -3.53 -5.94
N GLU A 102 1.35 -4.66 -6.63
CA GLU A 102 0.10 -5.38 -6.83
C GLU A 102 -0.02 -6.47 -5.78
N ILE A 103 -1.19 -6.55 -5.16
CA ILE A 103 -1.47 -7.50 -4.11
C ILE A 103 -2.50 -8.49 -4.64
N PRO A 104 -2.11 -9.74 -4.93
CA PRO A 104 -3.05 -10.71 -5.47
C PRO A 104 -3.91 -11.28 -4.36
N ILE A 105 -5.21 -11.31 -4.58
CA ILE A 105 -6.17 -11.86 -3.62
C ILE A 105 -6.86 -13.02 -4.31
N ALA A 106 -6.69 -14.22 -3.78
CA ALA A 106 -7.27 -15.41 -4.36
C ALA A 106 -8.57 -15.75 -3.65
N ILE A 107 -9.65 -15.86 -4.40
CA ILE A 107 -10.96 -16.23 -3.88
C ILE A 107 -11.52 -17.30 -4.81
N SER A 108 -11.72 -18.49 -4.29
CA SER A 108 -12.36 -19.58 -5.06
C SER A 108 -11.73 -19.78 -6.44
N GLY A 109 -10.41 -19.77 -6.49
CA GLY A 109 -9.71 -20.03 -7.76
C GLY A 109 -9.55 -18.84 -8.67
N THR A 110 -10.12 -17.69 -8.32
CA THR A 110 -9.97 -16.48 -9.10
C THR A 110 -9.06 -15.52 -8.37
N THR A 111 -8.15 -14.90 -9.09
CA THR A 111 -7.23 -13.93 -8.49
C THR A 111 -7.65 -12.52 -8.86
N TYR A 112 -7.83 -11.69 -7.84
CA TYR A 112 -8.12 -10.28 -8.00
C TYR A 112 -6.89 -9.53 -7.54
N LYS A 113 -6.61 -8.38 -8.09
CA LYS A 113 -5.40 -7.63 -7.73
C LYS A 113 -5.77 -6.28 -7.17
N LEU A 114 -5.33 -6.01 -5.94
CA LEU A 114 -5.38 -4.69 -5.37
C LEU A 114 -4.07 -4.00 -5.70
N THR A 115 -4.07 -2.69 -5.73
CA THR A 115 -2.86 -1.91 -6.00
C THR A 115 -2.57 -1.02 -4.83
N PHE A 116 -1.32 -1.07 -4.35
CA PHE A 116 -0.82 -0.15 -3.34
C PHE A 116 0.15 0.78 -4.07
N VAL A 117 0.00 2.08 -3.93
CA VAL A 117 0.86 3.02 -4.62
C VAL A 117 1.67 3.81 -3.62
N TRP A 118 2.86 4.20 -4.02
CA TRP A 118 3.69 5.05 -3.18
C TRP A 118 4.24 6.21 -3.97
N SER A 119 4.64 7.25 -3.24
CA SER A 119 5.42 8.33 -3.80
C SER A 119 6.37 8.80 -2.71
N LYS A 120 7.30 9.66 -3.07
CA LYS A 120 8.20 10.26 -2.10
C LYS A 120 7.86 11.73 -1.94
N ALA A 121 7.95 12.22 -0.72
CA ALA A 121 7.90 13.65 -0.45
C ALA A 121 9.33 14.06 -0.18
N LYS A 122 10.03 14.55 -1.21
CA LYS A 122 11.41 14.96 -1.05
C LYS A 122 11.46 16.28 -0.33
N LYS A 123 12.42 16.41 0.58
CA LYS A 123 12.59 17.64 1.28
C LYS A 123 12.98 18.68 0.28
N GLY A 124 12.41 19.84 0.40
CA GLY A 124 12.74 20.91 -0.50
C GLY A 124 14.15 21.37 -0.34
N ASP A 125 14.61 22.12 -1.30
CA ASP A 125 15.89 22.70 -1.23
C ASP A 125 15.84 23.69 -0.16
N THR A 126 16.92 24.01 0.33
CA THR A 126 17.03 24.89 1.28
C THR A 126 16.19 25.99 1.12
N GLY A 127 15.88 26.61 1.61
CA GLY A 127 15.23 27.71 1.49
C GLY A 127 13.91 27.57 1.11
N ALA A 128 13.72 26.75 0.50
CA ALA A 128 12.52 26.63 -0.03
C ALA A 128 11.65 26.40 0.99
N ALA A 129 11.94 26.47 1.67
CA ALA A 129 11.23 26.37 2.60
C ALA A 129 9.97 26.16 2.42
N GLY A 130 9.62 25.97 2.88
CA GLY A 130 8.44 25.85 2.90
C GLY A 130 7.86 25.13 2.09
N VAL A 131 7.97 24.92 1.65
CA VAL A 131 7.38 24.42 0.89
C VAL A 131 7.29 23.29 0.90
N ASP A 132 7.26 22.85 1.11
CA ASP A 132 7.18 21.81 1.12
C ASP A 132 6.76 21.17 0.88
N ALA A 133 6.65 21.16 0.69
CA ALA A 133 6.23 20.52 0.64
C ALA A 133 5.83 20.17 0.53
#